data_c513cd2102486cf66b1015aa2707d811
#
_entry.id   c513cd2102486cf66b1015aa2707d811
#
_cell.length_a   1.000
_cell.length_b   1.000
_cell.length_c   1.000
_cell.angle_alpha   90.00
_cell.angle_beta   90.00
_cell.angle_gamma   90.00
#
_symmetry.space_group_name_H-M   'P 1'
#
loop_
_entity.id
_entity.type
_entity.pdbx_description
1 polymer ?
#
loop_
_entity_poly.entity_id
_entity_poly.type
_entity_poly.pdbx_seq_one_letter_code
_entity_poly.pdbx_strand_id
1 'polypeptide(L)'
;YYIAQLTELLTGYGEIFSVWLDGACGEGPNGKKQVYDWERYYACVRKYQPDACICVCGPDIRWCGNEAGDVRKSEWSVVPARTALAESVQERSQQSDDEEFRQRKITSDMEDLGSRIALEGEHDLIWYPAEVNTSIRPGWFYHPEEDDRVKTVDELTDLYYRSVGHNATLLLNFPVDRDGLIHPTDSANAVNFHQNVQKQLAHNLLAGLSPKASDERGRTFSAKAVTDGDY
;
A
#
# COMPACT_ATOMS: atom_id res chain seq x y z
N TYR A 1 -22.25 -3.64 16.71
CA TYR A 1 -22.25 -2.30 16.15
C TYR A 1 -21.43 -2.24 14.86
N TYR A 2 -20.10 -2.54 14.90
CA TYR A 2 -19.20 -2.42 13.75
C TYR A 2 -19.67 -3.16 12.48
N ILE A 3 -20.11 -4.43 12.63
CA ILE A 3 -20.63 -5.21 11.47
C ILE A 3 -21.86 -4.55 10.83
N ALA A 4 -22.72 -3.88 11.60
CA ALA A 4 -23.88 -3.19 11.03
C ALA A 4 -23.46 -2.00 10.18
N GLN A 5 -22.48 -1.19 10.65
CA GLN A 5 -21.93 -0.08 9.89
C GLN A 5 -21.17 -0.57 8.65
N LEU A 6 -20.34 -1.61 8.81
CA LEU A 6 -19.61 -2.20 7.69
C LEU A 6 -20.59 -2.74 6.62
N THR A 7 -21.67 -3.39 7.04
CA THR A 7 -22.71 -3.87 6.11
C THR A 7 -23.36 -2.72 5.36
N GLU A 8 -23.70 -1.62 6.05
CA GLU A 8 -24.28 -0.43 5.41
C GLU A 8 -23.35 0.16 4.36
N LEU A 9 -22.06 0.33 4.68
CA LEU A 9 -21.05 0.81 3.75
C LEU A 9 -20.88 -0.12 2.53
N LEU A 10 -20.86 -1.44 2.77
CA LEU A 10 -20.65 -2.42 1.71
C LEU A 10 -21.86 -2.62 0.79
N THR A 11 -23.06 -2.16 1.20
CA THR A 11 -24.30 -2.36 0.43
C THR A 11 -24.94 -1.08 -0.08
N GLY A 12 -24.58 0.08 0.48
CA GLY A 12 -25.26 1.36 0.22
C GLY A 12 -24.61 2.23 -0.88
N TYR A 13 -23.40 1.92 -1.34
CA TYR A 13 -22.60 2.85 -2.16
C TYR A 13 -22.09 2.26 -3.49
N GLY A 14 -22.60 1.10 -3.90
CA GLY A 14 -22.20 0.44 -5.14
C GLY A 14 -20.97 -0.45 -4.97
N GLU A 15 -20.23 -0.64 -6.05
CA GLU A 15 -19.03 -1.47 -6.08
C GLU A 15 -17.89 -0.82 -5.29
N ILE A 16 -17.24 -1.62 -4.44
CA ILE A 16 -16.13 -1.19 -3.60
C ILE A 16 -14.86 -1.93 -4.03
N PHE A 17 -13.85 -1.18 -4.42
CA PHE A 17 -12.57 -1.71 -4.85
C PHE A 17 -11.71 -2.21 -3.67
N SER A 18 -11.70 -1.48 -2.55
CA SER A 18 -10.83 -1.77 -1.42
C SER A 18 -11.49 -1.47 -0.09
N VAL A 19 -11.30 -2.35 0.88
CA VAL A 19 -11.67 -2.16 2.30
C VAL A 19 -10.40 -2.13 3.13
N TRP A 20 -10.10 -0.96 3.68
CA TRP A 20 -8.91 -0.73 4.48
C TRP A 20 -9.24 -0.88 5.97
N LEU A 21 -8.63 -1.87 6.63
CA LEU A 21 -8.91 -2.19 8.03
C LEU A 21 -7.71 -1.76 8.88
N ASP A 22 -7.91 -0.71 9.67
CA ASP A 22 -6.94 -0.28 10.66
C ASP A 22 -7.09 -1.09 11.95
N GLY A 23 -6.03 -1.78 12.33
CA GLY A 23 -5.96 -2.56 13.57
C GLY A 23 -5.26 -1.83 14.70
N ALA A 24 -4.91 -0.56 14.52
CA ALA A 24 -4.24 0.22 15.55
C ALA A 24 -5.10 0.32 16.82
N CYS A 25 -4.45 0.22 17.97
CA CYS A 25 -5.04 0.45 19.27
C CYS A 25 -4.32 1.64 19.90
N GLY A 26 -4.97 2.83 19.89
CA GLY A 26 -4.39 4.08 20.36
C GLY A 26 -4.20 4.18 21.87
N GLU A 27 -4.49 3.12 22.63
CA GLU A 27 -4.25 3.06 24.06
C GLU A 27 -2.78 2.69 24.31
N GLY A 28 -2.08 3.47 25.14
CA GLY A 28 -0.68 3.23 25.51
C GLY A 28 -0.44 1.86 26.16
N PRO A 29 0.80 1.57 26.59
CA PRO A 29 1.22 0.24 27.07
C PRO A 29 0.36 -0.36 28.20
N ASN A 30 -0.30 0.50 28.98
CA ASN A 30 -1.18 0.13 30.10
C ASN A 30 -2.69 0.16 29.72
N GLY A 31 -2.99 0.48 28.46
CA GLY A 31 -4.36 0.56 27.96
C GLY A 31 -4.97 -0.79 27.69
N LYS A 32 -6.29 -0.81 27.50
CA LYS A 32 -7.01 -2.02 27.12
C LYS A 32 -6.73 -2.30 25.66
N LYS A 33 -6.23 -3.50 25.37
CA LYS A 33 -6.12 -3.97 23.98
C LYS A 33 -7.50 -4.17 23.41
N GLN A 34 -7.74 -3.65 22.22
CA GLN A 34 -8.93 -3.93 21.45
C GLN A 34 -8.85 -5.34 20.87
N VAL A 35 -9.95 -6.10 20.99
CA VAL A 35 -10.08 -7.41 20.37
C VAL A 35 -10.87 -7.25 19.09
N TYR A 36 -10.28 -7.61 17.97
CA TYR A 36 -10.91 -7.57 16.66
C TYR A 36 -11.38 -8.97 16.24
N ASP A 37 -12.58 -9.05 15.70
CA ASP A 37 -13.14 -10.28 15.12
C ASP A 37 -12.87 -10.29 13.61
N TRP A 38 -11.58 -10.46 13.23
CA TRP A 38 -11.11 -10.37 11.85
C TRP A 38 -11.84 -11.33 10.91
N GLU A 39 -12.06 -12.57 11.32
CA GLU A 39 -12.76 -13.57 10.51
C GLU A 39 -14.16 -13.09 10.13
N ARG A 40 -14.88 -12.53 11.10
CA ARG A 40 -16.23 -12.01 10.87
C ARG A 40 -16.21 -10.75 10.00
N TYR A 41 -15.18 -9.91 10.11
CA TYR A 41 -15.03 -8.73 9.26
C TYR A 41 -14.75 -9.15 7.83
N TYR A 42 -13.84 -10.07 7.60
CA TYR A 42 -13.53 -10.60 6.28
C TYR A 42 -14.75 -11.30 5.65
N ALA A 43 -15.44 -12.14 6.42
CA ALA A 43 -16.66 -12.80 5.95
C ALA A 43 -17.74 -11.78 5.54
N CYS A 44 -17.86 -10.66 6.26
CA CYS A 44 -18.79 -9.59 5.91
C CYS A 44 -18.41 -8.94 4.59
N VAL A 45 -17.14 -8.59 4.40
CA VAL A 45 -16.65 -8.00 3.13
C VAL A 45 -16.86 -8.97 1.97
N ARG A 46 -16.40 -10.21 2.10
CA ARG A 46 -16.53 -11.24 1.04
C ARG A 46 -17.99 -11.55 0.66
N LYS A 47 -18.90 -11.41 1.62
CA LYS A 47 -20.34 -11.61 1.36
C LYS A 47 -20.95 -10.54 0.47
N TYR A 48 -20.61 -9.28 0.68
CA TYR A 48 -21.25 -8.15 0.01
C TYR A 48 -20.42 -7.56 -1.12
N GLN A 49 -19.09 -7.67 -1.04
CA GLN A 49 -18.12 -7.17 -2.01
C GLN A 49 -17.02 -8.23 -2.22
N PRO A 50 -17.33 -9.34 -2.91
CA PRO A 50 -16.40 -10.48 -3.01
C PRO A 50 -15.08 -10.14 -3.72
N ASP A 51 -15.10 -9.16 -4.61
CA ASP A 51 -13.95 -8.74 -5.41
C ASP A 51 -13.15 -7.60 -4.77
N ALA A 52 -13.63 -7.03 -3.65
CA ALA A 52 -12.91 -5.98 -2.94
C ALA A 52 -11.63 -6.52 -2.27
N CYS A 53 -10.51 -5.82 -2.44
CA CYS A 53 -9.29 -6.11 -1.70
C CYS A 53 -9.44 -5.71 -0.23
N ILE A 54 -9.07 -6.61 0.68
CA ILE A 54 -9.02 -6.31 2.12
C ILE A 54 -7.57 -6.01 2.50
N CYS A 55 -7.33 -4.75 2.83
CA CYS A 55 -5.98 -4.19 2.98
C CYS A 55 -5.57 -4.02 4.44
N VAL A 56 -4.26 -3.98 4.68
CA VAL A 56 -3.56 -3.70 5.94
C VAL A 56 -3.75 -4.81 6.98
N CYS A 57 -4.82 -4.79 7.76
CA CYS A 57 -5.20 -5.91 8.62
C CYS A 57 -6.09 -6.91 7.86
N GLY A 58 -5.81 -7.14 6.58
CA GLY A 58 -6.53 -8.01 5.68
C GLY A 58 -5.63 -9.02 4.99
N PRO A 59 -6.23 -10.06 4.39
CA PRO A 59 -5.50 -11.16 3.79
C PRO A 59 -4.99 -10.87 2.36
N ASP A 60 -5.38 -9.74 1.73
CA ASP A 60 -5.11 -9.52 0.32
C ASP A 60 -3.92 -8.59 0.06
N ILE A 61 -3.78 -7.54 0.85
CA ILE A 61 -2.71 -6.55 0.71
C ILE A 61 -2.11 -6.25 2.08
N ARG A 62 -0.80 -6.43 2.22
CA ARG A 62 -0.08 -6.19 3.47
C ARG A 62 0.44 -4.77 3.58
N TRP A 63 0.51 -4.28 4.79
CA TRP A 63 1.13 -3.00 5.09
C TRP A 63 2.65 -3.11 5.18
N CYS A 64 3.38 -2.13 4.62
CA CYS A 64 4.84 -2.09 4.67
C CYS A 64 5.44 -1.82 6.06
N GLY A 65 4.63 -1.40 7.03
CA GLY A 65 5.05 -1.19 8.42
C GLY A 65 5.55 0.20 8.74
N ASN A 66 5.31 1.20 7.87
CA ASN A 66 5.60 2.61 8.13
C ASN A 66 4.65 3.54 7.37
N GLU A 67 4.61 4.81 7.78
CA GLU A 67 3.81 5.87 7.16
C GLU A 67 4.67 6.90 6.40
N ALA A 68 5.94 6.58 6.16
CA ALA A 68 6.88 7.48 5.48
C ALA A 68 6.86 7.33 3.95
N GLY A 69 6.15 6.32 3.43
CA GLY A 69 6.14 6.03 2.00
C GLY A 69 7.35 5.20 1.54
N ASP A 70 8.03 4.51 2.45
CA ASP A 70 9.24 3.74 2.15
C ASP A 70 8.94 2.24 2.10
N VAL A 71 9.62 1.54 1.21
CA VAL A 71 9.56 0.08 1.07
C VAL A 71 10.95 -0.54 1.13
N ARG A 72 11.01 -1.85 1.26
CA ARG A 72 12.26 -2.62 1.22
C ARG A 72 12.84 -2.61 -0.18
N LYS A 73 14.14 -2.83 -0.30
CA LYS A 73 14.82 -2.96 -1.62
C LYS A 73 14.28 -4.12 -2.45
N SER A 74 13.83 -5.18 -1.80
CA SER A 74 13.27 -6.39 -2.40
C SER A 74 11.83 -6.58 -1.92
N GLU A 75 10.96 -5.61 -2.22
CA GLU A 75 9.54 -5.71 -1.87
C GLU A 75 8.83 -6.63 -2.88
N TRP A 76 8.64 -7.88 -2.50
CA TRP A 76 8.00 -8.87 -3.35
C TRP A 76 6.55 -9.10 -2.94
N SER A 77 5.74 -9.51 -3.91
CA SER A 77 4.34 -9.87 -3.67
C SER A 77 4.15 -11.32 -3.25
N VAL A 78 5.15 -12.18 -3.44
CA VAL A 78 5.10 -13.57 -2.99
C VAL A 78 5.83 -13.70 -1.65
N VAL A 79 5.12 -14.13 -0.63
CA VAL A 79 5.62 -14.23 0.74
C VAL A 79 5.13 -15.52 1.41
N PRO A 80 5.75 -15.96 2.52
CA PRO A 80 5.27 -17.12 3.28
C PRO A 80 3.85 -16.88 3.82
N ALA A 81 2.99 -17.89 3.71
CA ALA A 81 1.56 -17.80 4.09
C ALA A 81 1.37 -17.38 5.56
N ARG A 82 2.29 -17.76 6.45
CA ARG A 82 2.24 -17.35 7.87
C ARG A 82 2.23 -15.83 8.07
N THR A 83 2.70 -15.05 7.09
CA THR A 83 2.72 -13.58 7.19
C THR A 83 1.33 -12.94 7.08
N ALA A 84 0.35 -13.66 6.54
CA ALA A 84 -1.03 -13.21 6.40
C ALA A 84 -1.96 -13.76 7.49
N LEU A 85 -1.43 -14.49 8.48
CA LEU A 85 -2.22 -14.93 9.62
C LEU A 85 -2.74 -13.74 10.41
N ALA A 86 -4.00 -13.77 10.80
CA ALA A 86 -4.68 -12.67 11.47
C ALA A 86 -3.97 -12.22 12.76
N GLU A 87 -3.43 -13.17 13.53
CA GLU A 87 -2.66 -12.87 14.73
C GLU A 87 -1.37 -12.11 14.42
N SER A 88 -0.63 -12.51 13.39
CA SER A 88 0.60 -11.84 12.97
C SER A 88 0.33 -10.45 12.41
N VAL A 89 -0.77 -10.27 11.69
CA VAL A 89 -1.22 -8.98 11.17
C VAL A 89 -1.62 -8.06 12.32
N GLN A 90 -2.40 -8.55 13.25
CA GLN A 90 -2.85 -7.81 14.43
C GLN A 90 -1.65 -7.37 15.30
N GLU A 91 -0.70 -8.25 15.56
CA GLU A 91 0.47 -7.95 16.38
C GLU A 91 1.32 -6.82 15.77
N ARG A 92 1.46 -6.81 14.45
CA ARG A 92 2.19 -5.76 13.72
C ARG A 92 1.43 -4.43 13.62
N SER A 93 0.10 -4.48 13.58
CA SER A 93 -0.76 -3.30 13.41
C SER A 93 -1.08 -2.60 14.73
N GLN A 94 -1.05 -3.30 15.86
CA GLN A 94 -1.31 -2.74 17.19
C GLN A 94 -0.06 -2.08 17.78
N GLN A 95 0.44 -1.03 17.12
CA GLN A 95 1.54 -0.22 17.61
C GLN A 95 1.01 1.13 18.12
N SER A 96 1.73 1.77 19.03
CA SER A 96 1.41 3.14 19.44
C SER A 96 1.62 4.08 18.26
N ASP A 97 0.65 4.94 18.00
CA ASP A 97 0.76 6.02 17.01
C ASP A 97 1.53 7.20 17.63
N ASP A 98 2.83 7.03 17.80
CA ASP A 98 3.74 8.05 18.29
C ASP A 98 4.64 8.59 17.17
N GLU A 99 5.44 9.60 17.50
CA GLU A 99 6.31 10.24 16.53
C GLU A 99 7.41 9.30 16.02
N GLU A 100 7.89 8.38 16.84
CA GLU A 100 8.87 7.37 16.46
C GLU A 100 8.28 6.41 15.44
N PHE A 101 7.03 5.97 15.62
CA PHE A 101 6.33 5.14 14.68
C PHE A 101 6.15 5.84 13.32
N ARG A 102 5.73 7.12 13.32
CA ARG A 102 5.55 7.91 12.08
C ARG A 102 6.85 8.16 11.34
N GLN A 103 7.97 8.25 12.04
CA GLN A 103 9.30 8.48 11.47
C GLN A 103 10.05 7.19 11.15
N ARG A 104 9.49 6.03 11.50
CA ARG A 104 10.13 4.75 11.26
C ARG A 104 10.38 4.56 9.77
N LYS A 105 11.65 4.47 9.41
CA LYS A 105 12.08 4.10 8.06
C LYS A 105 12.33 2.60 8.03
N ILE A 106 11.98 1.99 6.89
CA ILE A 106 12.43 0.64 6.60
C ILE A 106 13.93 0.73 6.33
N THR A 107 14.73 0.05 7.15
CA THR A 107 16.18 0.00 7.01
C THR A 107 16.60 -1.30 6.32
N SER A 108 17.84 -1.35 5.81
CA SER A 108 18.35 -2.51 5.08
C SER A 108 18.54 -3.76 5.95
N ASP A 109 18.55 -3.58 7.27
CA ASP A 109 18.67 -4.64 8.27
C ASP A 109 17.33 -5.19 8.75
N MET A 110 16.20 -4.59 8.35
CA MET A 110 14.88 -5.16 8.61
C MET A 110 14.69 -6.46 7.85
N GLU A 111 13.90 -7.37 8.43
CA GLU A 111 13.54 -8.63 7.80
C GLU A 111 12.93 -8.39 6.40
N ASP A 112 13.52 -8.99 5.40
CA ASP A 112 13.07 -8.94 4.03
C ASP A 112 12.09 -10.10 3.79
N LEU A 113 10.81 -9.80 3.80
CA LEU A 113 9.75 -10.81 3.72
C LEU A 113 9.70 -11.56 2.39
N GLY A 114 10.21 -10.99 1.32
CA GLY A 114 9.98 -11.50 -0.02
C GLY A 114 11.23 -11.82 -0.84
N SER A 115 12.44 -11.69 -0.30
CA SER A 115 13.66 -12.06 -1.02
C SER A 115 13.77 -13.57 -1.21
N ARG A 116 14.61 -13.98 -2.15
CA ARG A 116 14.91 -15.40 -2.35
C ARG A 116 15.48 -16.05 -1.09
N ILE A 117 16.23 -15.30 -0.29
CA ILE A 117 16.79 -15.79 0.98
C ILE A 117 15.67 -16.04 1.99
N ALA A 118 14.73 -15.07 2.13
CA ALA A 118 13.59 -15.23 3.02
C ALA A 118 12.65 -16.38 2.61
N LEU A 119 12.63 -16.73 1.32
CA LEU A 119 11.80 -17.80 0.76
C LEU A 119 12.52 -19.16 0.73
N GLU A 120 13.80 -19.22 1.04
CA GLU A 120 14.55 -20.47 1.04
C GLU A 120 14.00 -21.46 2.08
N GLY A 121 13.56 -22.61 1.61
CA GLY A 121 12.94 -23.64 2.46
C GLY A 121 11.46 -23.41 2.81
N GLU A 122 10.87 -22.32 2.36
CA GLU A 122 9.43 -22.08 2.49
C GLU A 122 8.64 -22.85 1.41
N HIS A 123 7.59 -23.56 1.83
CA HIS A 123 6.78 -24.40 0.94
C HIS A 123 5.35 -23.87 0.79
N ASP A 124 4.91 -23.04 1.70
CA ASP A 124 3.56 -22.46 1.72
C ASP A 124 3.67 -20.97 1.42
N LEU A 125 3.49 -20.63 0.15
CA LEU A 125 3.64 -19.26 -0.37
C LEU A 125 2.29 -18.73 -0.85
N ILE A 126 2.07 -17.45 -0.63
CA ILE A 126 0.87 -16.72 -1.07
C ILE A 126 1.25 -15.45 -1.85
N TRP A 127 0.32 -14.99 -2.66
CA TRP A 127 0.36 -13.66 -3.25
C TRP A 127 -0.17 -12.65 -2.24
N TYR A 128 0.70 -11.79 -1.73
CA TYR A 128 0.38 -10.82 -0.69
C TYR A 128 1.18 -9.52 -0.95
N PRO A 129 0.75 -8.72 -1.94
CA PRO A 129 1.44 -7.51 -2.36
C PRO A 129 1.48 -6.48 -1.23
N ALA A 130 2.49 -5.63 -1.28
CA ALA A 130 2.71 -4.60 -0.29
C ALA A 130 1.95 -3.31 -0.63
N GLU A 131 1.43 -2.65 0.40
CA GLU A 131 0.97 -1.28 0.35
C GLU A 131 1.82 -0.41 1.26
N VAL A 132 2.20 0.75 0.74
CA VAL A 132 2.79 1.83 1.51
C VAL A 132 1.81 2.98 1.58
N ASN A 133 1.63 3.56 2.76
CA ASN A 133 0.76 4.71 2.96
C ASN A 133 1.55 5.92 3.47
N THR A 134 1.09 7.09 3.07
CA THR A 134 1.60 8.37 3.55
C THR A 134 0.59 9.47 3.26
N SER A 135 0.76 10.63 3.88
CA SER A 135 -0.07 11.80 3.61
C SER A 135 0.66 12.81 2.74
N ILE A 136 -0.09 13.56 1.92
CA ILE A 136 0.44 14.72 1.18
C ILE A 136 0.88 15.84 2.13
N ARG A 137 0.36 15.85 3.36
CA ARG A 137 0.66 16.81 4.44
C ARG A 137 1.49 16.14 5.53
N PRO A 138 2.02 16.89 6.51
CA PRO A 138 2.77 16.32 7.63
C PRO A 138 1.99 15.30 8.47
N GLY A 139 0.65 15.48 8.59
CA GLY A 139 -0.24 14.59 9.34
C GLY A 139 -1.39 14.06 8.49
N TRP A 140 -2.25 13.23 9.12
CA TRP A 140 -3.39 12.57 8.48
C TRP A 140 -4.61 13.47 8.37
N PHE A 141 -4.67 14.55 9.15
CA PHE A 141 -5.78 15.48 9.20
C PHE A 141 -5.38 16.85 8.68
N TYR A 142 -6.37 17.62 8.23
CA TYR A 142 -6.15 18.96 7.73
C TYR A 142 -5.90 19.96 8.87
N HIS A 143 -4.83 20.73 8.75
CA HIS A 143 -4.50 21.85 9.60
C HIS A 143 -4.08 23.05 8.75
N PRO A 144 -4.77 24.24 8.85
CA PRO A 144 -4.47 25.40 8.02
C PRO A 144 -3.02 25.88 8.15
N GLU A 145 -2.42 25.74 9.32
CA GLU A 145 -1.02 26.08 9.59
C GLU A 145 0.00 25.20 8.84
N GLU A 146 -0.47 24.18 8.11
CA GLU A 146 0.35 23.28 7.31
C GLU A 146 0.22 23.54 5.80
N ASP A 147 -0.48 24.57 5.38
CA ASP A 147 -0.73 24.85 3.95
C ASP A 147 0.55 25.14 3.15
N ASP A 148 1.61 25.57 3.81
CA ASP A 148 2.95 25.78 3.25
C ASP A 148 3.86 24.53 3.32
N ARG A 149 3.39 23.43 3.92
CA ARG A 149 4.14 22.18 4.11
C ARG A 149 3.57 21.00 3.32
N VAL A 150 2.74 21.29 2.34
CA VAL A 150 2.22 20.28 1.39
C VAL A 150 3.37 19.73 0.55
N LYS A 151 3.47 18.41 0.43
CA LYS A 151 4.48 17.78 -0.42
C LYS A 151 4.46 18.34 -1.84
N THR A 152 5.61 18.74 -2.34
CA THR A 152 5.79 19.25 -3.70
C THR A 152 5.63 18.16 -4.75
N VAL A 153 5.48 18.55 -6.01
CA VAL A 153 5.40 17.62 -7.13
C VAL A 153 6.65 16.74 -7.22
N ASP A 154 7.83 17.30 -6.93
CA ASP A 154 9.09 16.55 -6.98
C ASP A 154 9.16 15.52 -5.85
N GLU A 155 8.76 15.89 -4.63
CA GLU A 155 8.70 14.95 -3.49
C GLU A 155 7.68 13.83 -3.73
N LEU A 156 6.51 14.13 -4.32
CA LEU A 156 5.52 13.12 -4.68
C LEU A 156 6.01 12.21 -5.80
N THR A 157 6.75 12.75 -6.75
CA THR A 157 7.35 11.96 -7.85
C THR A 157 8.43 11.02 -7.32
N ASP A 158 9.30 11.51 -6.44
CA ASP A 158 10.31 10.69 -5.76
C ASP A 158 9.64 9.58 -4.92
N LEU A 159 8.60 9.94 -4.17
CA LEU A 159 7.80 9.00 -3.41
C LEU A 159 7.23 7.88 -4.30
N TYR A 160 6.69 8.22 -5.47
CA TYR A 160 6.16 7.26 -6.42
C TYR A 160 7.23 6.25 -6.86
N TYR A 161 8.41 6.73 -7.23
CA TYR A 161 9.50 5.84 -7.64
C TYR A 161 10.08 5.00 -6.51
N ARG A 162 10.11 5.53 -5.29
CA ARG A 162 10.54 4.78 -4.10
C ARG A 162 9.52 3.76 -3.61
N SER A 163 8.24 3.91 -3.95
CA SER A 163 7.16 3.00 -3.55
C SER A 163 6.71 2.10 -4.71
N VAL A 164 6.01 2.67 -5.67
CA VAL A 164 5.48 1.91 -6.84
C VAL A 164 6.63 1.37 -7.70
N GLY A 165 7.69 2.16 -7.88
CA GLY A 165 8.90 1.71 -8.58
C GLY A 165 9.63 0.55 -7.90
N HIS A 166 9.35 0.28 -6.63
CA HIS A 166 9.87 -0.85 -5.86
C HIS A 166 8.83 -1.93 -5.58
N ASN A 167 7.77 -1.98 -6.40
CA ASN A 167 6.76 -3.03 -6.36
C ASN A 167 5.78 -2.96 -5.17
N ALA A 168 5.45 -1.75 -4.71
CA ALA A 168 4.40 -1.54 -3.72
C ALA A 168 3.23 -0.73 -4.29
N THR A 169 2.05 -0.89 -3.73
CA THR A 169 0.92 0.02 -3.98
C THR A 169 1.10 1.28 -3.12
N LEU A 170 0.92 2.45 -3.70
CA LEU A 170 0.96 3.71 -2.97
C LEU A 170 -0.47 4.16 -2.60
N LEU A 171 -0.75 4.26 -1.31
CA LEU A 171 -1.92 4.92 -0.76
C LEU A 171 -1.51 6.32 -0.29
N LEU A 172 -1.95 7.36 -1.01
CA LEU A 172 -1.66 8.75 -0.69
C LEU A 172 -2.91 9.41 -0.09
N ASN A 173 -2.80 9.84 1.18
CA ASN A 173 -3.88 10.53 1.87
C ASN A 173 -3.95 12.02 1.48
N PHE A 174 -5.16 12.49 1.22
CA PHE A 174 -5.51 13.90 1.01
C PHE A 174 -6.48 14.33 2.11
N PRO A 175 -6.00 15.01 3.17
CA PRO A 175 -6.89 15.46 4.23
C PRO A 175 -7.91 16.46 3.71
N VAL A 176 -9.15 16.32 4.14
CA VAL A 176 -10.22 17.26 3.82
C VAL A 176 -10.36 18.31 4.92
N ASP A 177 -10.73 19.54 4.55
CA ASP A 177 -11.02 20.61 5.48
C ASP A 177 -12.39 20.41 6.19
N ARG A 178 -12.80 21.39 6.98
CA ARG A 178 -14.07 21.34 7.73
C ARG A 178 -15.32 21.39 6.85
N ASP A 179 -15.19 21.86 5.61
CA ASP A 179 -16.24 21.90 4.61
C ASP A 179 -16.28 20.63 3.75
N GLY A 180 -15.38 19.66 4.02
CA GLY A 180 -15.26 18.42 3.28
C GLY A 180 -14.54 18.56 1.94
N LEU A 181 -13.77 19.64 1.76
CA LEU A 181 -13.06 19.93 0.52
C LEU A 181 -11.56 19.67 0.67
N ILE A 182 -10.95 19.20 -0.42
CA ILE A 182 -9.49 19.12 -0.52
C ILE A 182 -8.94 20.52 -0.81
N HIS A 183 -7.92 20.93 -0.06
CA HIS A 183 -7.32 22.24 -0.23
C HIS A 183 -6.75 22.43 -1.65
N PRO A 184 -6.87 23.63 -2.25
CA PRO A 184 -6.44 23.88 -3.63
C PRO A 184 -4.97 23.52 -3.92
N THR A 185 -4.06 23.75 -2.97
CA THR A 185 -2.64 23.37 -3.12
C THR A 185 -2.47 21.85 -3.21
N ASP A 186 -3.17 21.09 -2.37
CA ASP A 186 -3.13 19.63 -2.38
C ASP A 186 -3.64 19.09 -3.72
N SER A 187 -4.78 19.61 -4.18
CA SER A 187 -5.37 19.24 -5.48
C SER A 187 -4.44 19.58 -6.64
N ALA A 188 -3.84 20.77 -6.64
CA ALA A 188 -2.92 21.19 -7.70
C ALA A 188 -1.66 20.31 -7.73
N ASN A 189 -1.08 20.02 -6.57
CA ASN A 189 0.12 19.16 -6.47
C ASN A 189 -0.19 17.71 -6.88
N ALA A 190 -1.36 17.18 -6.52
CA ALA A 190 -1.81 15.85 -6.95
C ALA A 190 -1.95 15.75 -8.47
N VAL A 191 -2.62 16.73 -9.10
CA VAL A 191 -2.81 16.76 -10.56
C VAL A 191 -1.47 16.90 -11.28
N ASN A 192 -0.63 17.84 -10.84
CA ASN A 192 0.68 18.06 -11.44
C ASN A 192 1.63 16.86 -11.26
N PHE A 193 1.60 16.22 -10.10
CA PHE A 193 2.31 14.97 -9.84
C PHE A 193 1.89 13.87 -10.81
N HIS A 194 0.58 13.63 -10.95
CA HIS A 194 0.06 12.65 -11.89
C HIS A 194 0.52 12.93 -13.33
N GLN A 195 0.39 14.18 -13.78
CA GLN A 195 0.84 14.59 -15.11
C GLN A 195 2.35 14.42 -15.30
N ASN A 196 3.15 14.71 -14.26
CA ASN A 196 4.59 14.53 -14.30
C ASN A 196 4.99 13.07 -14.47
N VAL A 197 4.40 12.18 -13.68
CA VAL A 197 4.62 10.72 -13.79
C VAL A 197 4.20 10.21 -15.16
N GLN A 198 3.00 10.59 -15.63
CA GLN A 198 2.53 10.19 -16.96
C GLN A 198 3.48 10.66 -18.07
N LYS A 199 3.95 11.90 -18.01
CA LYS A 199 4.91 12.44 -19.00
C LYS A 199 6.22 11.67 -18.98
N GLN A 200 6.75 11.33 -17.80
CA GLN A 200 8.00 10.57 -17.68
C GLN A 200 7.87 9.14 -18.21
N LEU A 201 6.71 8.51 -18.02
CA LEU A 201 6.45 7.13 -18.45
C LEU A 201 5.81 7.02 -19.85
N ALA A 202 5.46 8.14 -20.50
CA ALA A 202 4.79 8.16 -21.79
C ALA A 202 5.62 7.54 -22.93
N HIS A 203 6.93 7.50 -22.79
CA HIS A 203 7.83 6.98 -23.81
C HIS A 203 8.49 5.68 -23.36
N ASN A 204 8.09 4.57 -23.98
CA ASN A 204 8.75 3.29 -23.75
C ASN A 204 10.12 3.31 -24.48
N LEU A 205 11.19 3.40 -23.69
CA LEU A 205 12.57 3.43 -24.21
C LEU A 205 12.98 2.15 -24.95
N LEU A 206 12.25 1.07 -24.73
CA LEU A 206 12.50 -0.22 -25.38
C LEU A 206 11.68 -0.40 -26.66
N ALA A 207 10.73 0.49 -26.95
CA ALA A 207 9.90 0.40 -28.14
C ALA A 207 10.73 0.37 -29.42
N GLY A 208 10.47 -0.61 -30.27
CA GLY A 208 11.18 -0.80 -31.53
C GLY A 208 12.59 -1.41 -31.42
N LEU A 209 13.06 -1.72 -30.21
CA LEU A 209 14.30 -2.46 -30.02
C LEU A 209 14.10 -3.97 -30.19
N SER A 210 15.17 -4.68 -30.50
CA SER A 210 15.19 -6.15 -30.58
C SER A 210 15.97 -6.68 -29.38
N PRO A 211 15.30 -6.97 -28.26
CA PRO A 211 15.96 -7.46 -27.06
C PRO A 211 16.55 -8.85 -27.29
N LYS A 212 17.62 -9.15 -26.56
CA LYS A 212 18.26 -10.47 -26.53
C LYS A 212 18.33 -10.95 -25.11
N ALA A 213 17.94 -12.19 -24.87
CA ALA A 213 18.12 -12.86 -23.59
C ALA A 213 19.26 -13.90 -23.69
N SER A 214 19.90 -14.19 -22.55
CA SER A 214 20.87 -15.29 -22.46
C SER A 214 20.18 -16.66 -22.50
N ASP A 215 18.88 -16.70 -22.11
CA ASP A 215 18.04 -17.88 -22.09
C ASP A 215 16.58 -17.49 -22.24
N GLU A 216 15.78 -18.37 -22.85
CA GLU A 216 14.33 -18.19 -23.03
C GLU A 216 13.61 -19.48 -22.66
N ARG A 217 12.61 -19.38 -21.81
CA ARG A 217 11.83 -20.53 -21.34
C ARG A 217 10.86 -21.11 -22.37
N GLY A 218 10.79 -20.51 -23.55
CA GLY A 218 9.91 -20.90 -24.65
C GLY A 218 9.29 -19.69 -25.35
N ARG A 219 8.47 -19.93 -26.39
CA ARG A 219 7.92 -18.85 -27.23
C ARG A 219 7.15 -17.77 -26.46
N THR A 220 6.37 -18.17 -25.46
CA THR A 220 5.57 -17.27 -24.63
C THR A 220 6.42 -16.45 -23.62
N PHE A 221 7.68 -16.83 -23.45
CA PHE A 221 8.63 -16.14 -22.56
C PHE A 221 9.86 -15.67 -23.35
N SER A 222 9.64 -15.28 -24.60
CA SER A 222 10.73 -14.79 -25.43
C SER A 222 11.17 -13.39 -25.00
N ALA A 223 12.42 -13.02 -25.30
CA ALA A 223 12.94 -11.68 -25.04
C ALA A 223 12.06 -10.58 -25.68
N LYS A 224 11.33 -10.88 -26.75
CA LYS A 224 10.44 -9.91 -27.43
C LYS A 224 9.27 -9.47 -26.55
N ALA A 225 8.85 -10.27 -25.55
CA ALA A 225 7.75 -9.94 -24.67
C ALA A 225 8.01 -8.66 -23.84
N VAL A 226 9.28 -8.23 -23.66
CA VAL A 226 9.58 -6.96 -22.97
C VAL A 226 9.35 -5.72 -23.82
N THR A 227 9.00 -5.88 -25.11
CA THR A 227 8.84 -4.76 -26.07
C THR A 227 7.56 -4.87 -26.90
N ASP A 228 6.68 -5.85 -26.64
CA ASP A 228 5.46 -6.06 -27.41
C ASP A 228 4.29 -5.15 -27.00
N GLY A 229 4.38 -4.53 -25.80
CA GLY A 229 3.35 -3.64 -25.28
C GLY A 229 2.18 -4.37 -24.63
N ASP A 230 2.29 -5.68 -24.43
CA ASP A 230 1.31 -6.51 -23.72
C ASP A 230 1.80 -6.71 -22.27
N TYR A 231 0.97 -6.30 -21.28
CA TYR A 231 1.33 -6.28 -19.85
C TYR A 231 0.39 -7.15 -19.03
#